data_bd8c9eb8dee25260d36f02c8a95f910f
#
_entry.id   bd8c9eb8dee25260d36f02c8a95f910f
#
_cell.length_a   1.000
_cell.length_b   1.000
_cell.length_c   1.000
_cell.angle_alpha   90.00
_cell.angle_beta   90.00
_cell.angle_gamma   90.00
#
_symmetry.space_group_name_H-M   'P 1'
#
loop_
_entity.id
_entity.type
_entity.pdbx_description
1 polymer ?
#
loop_
_entity_poly.entity_id
_entity_poly.type
_entity_poly.pdbx_seq_one_letter_code
_entity_poly.pdbx_strand_id
1 'polypeptide(L)'
;PKVLRNTELLYDDDIALAVAEMGFHGMLTEGAKHVLGWKSPDFVYQSAVVPELHLLMRHAALSEDLSRRFCDQSWDEYPLTADKYASWLADRGKGEQVTYLDMSYDVLGNLCPASSGIFDFFRALPEYIDRAGLEMATPSEVFGQLRPEDEISVLDTISWSEEEKTTKSWLGNILQQEAFGKLVEWTERTRMSGNRRIKQDWAYLQSSDHFLYMSTAMENKDSGLYSPYGSPYDAFNNYMNVLSDFHLRVEEEYPSSIENEELNALLKTIENQGEEITALQEELHKLRAEKPAKRTGTTKKAK
;
A
#
# COMPACT_ATOMS: atom_id res chain seq x y z
N PRO A 1 -12.71 -5.33 4.99
CA PRO A 1 -12.47 -4.55 3.78
C PRO A 1 -12.20 -5.48 2.60
N LYS A 2 -12.58 -5.05 1.38
CA LYS A 2 -12.37 -5.81 0.15
C LYS A 2 -11.37 -5.15 -0.80
N VAL A 3 -11.02 -3.91 -0.52
CA VAL A 3 -10.10 -3.09 -1.31
C VAL A 3 -8.95 -2.69 -0.42
N LEU A 4 -7.73 -2.83 -0.92
CA LEU A 4 -6.50 -2.41 -0.26
C LEU A 4 -5.96 -1.13 -0.91
N ARG A 5 -5.54 -0.18 -0.08
CA ARG A 5 -4.62 0.90 -0.44
C ARG A 5 -3.30 0.62 0.26
N ASN A 6 -2.28 0.29 -0.50
CA ASN A 6 -0.95 0.10 0.07
C ASN A 6 -0.32 1.45 0.45
N THR A 7 0.63 1.45 1.38
CA THR A 7 1.44 2.63 1.68
C THR A 7 2.07 3.16 0.41
N GLU A 8 2.19 4.50 0.26
CA GLU A 8 2.79 5.17 -0.89
C GLU A 8 2.26 4.71 -2.26
N LEU A 9 1.07 4.08 -2.29
CA LEU A 9 0.48 3.44 -3.47
C LEU A 9 1.40 2.41 -4.14
N LEU A 10 2.29 1.78 -3.38
CA LEU A 10 3.22 0.76 -3.88
C LEU A 10 2.47 -0.40 -4.52
N TYR A 11 2.84 -0.71 -5.75
CA TYR A 11 2.26 -1.79 -6.54
C TYR A 11 3.28 -2.38 -7.52
N ASP A 12 3.26 -3.69 -7.65
CA ASP A 12 3.86 -4.51 -8.70
C ASP A 12 3.09 -5.83 -8.79
N ASP A 13 3.49 -6.70 -9.71
CA ASP A 13 2.82 -7.97 -9.96
C ASP A 13 2.97 -8.95 -8.77
N ASP A 14 4.09 -8.92 -8.02
CA ASP A 14 4.28 -9.74 -6.81
C ASP A 14 3.39 -9.26 -5.65
N ILE A 15 3.25 -7.94 -5.49
CA ILE A 15 2.32 -7.36 -4.52
C ILE A 15 0.88 -7.75 -4.87
N ALA A 16 0.52 -7.78 -6.16
CA ALA A 16 -0.80 -8.22 -6.60
C ALA A 16 -1.11 -9.64 -6.16
N LEU A 17 -0.16 -10.58 -6.32
CA LEU A 17 -0.31 -11.96 -5.85
C LEU A 17 -0.52 -12.01 -4.33
N ALA A 18 0.32 -11.34 -3.55
CA ALA A 18 0.20 -11.30 -2.09
C ALA A 18 -1.12 -10.70 -1.61
N VAL A 19 -1.59 -9.63 -2.26
CA VAL A 19 -2.87 -8.97 -1.92
C VAL A 19 -4.07 -9.86 -2.23
N ALA A 20 -4.02 -10.59 -3.33
CA ALA A 20 -5.06 -11.56 -3.68
C ALA A 20 -5.09 -12.75 -2.70
N GLU A 21 -3.93 -13.28 -2.30
CA GLU A 21 -3.82 -14.33 -1.28
C GLU A 21 -4.39 -13.89 0.08
N MET A 22 -4.26 -12.60 0.43
CA MET A 22 -4.90 -12.02 1.62
C MET A 22 -6.44 -11.90 1.49
N GLY A 23 -7.02 -12.21 0.32
CA GLY A 23 -8.47 -12.20 0.07
C GLY A 23 -9.04 -10.84 -0.30
N PHE A 24 -8.24 -9.89 -0.76
CA PHE A 24 -8.72 -8.64 -1.35
C PHE A 24 -9.12 -8.85 -2.82
N HIS A 25 -10.11 -8.07 -3.27
CA HIS A 25 -10.63 -8.13 -4.64
C HIS A 25 -10.29 -6.87 -5.45
N GLY A 26 -9.72 -5.89 -4.82
CA GLY A 26 -9.33 -4.65 -5.47
C GLY A 26 -8.19 -3.95 -4.77
N MET A 27 -7.45 -3.15 -5.54
CA MET A 27 -6.33 -2.38 -5.04
C MET A 27 -6.31 -0.98 -5.66
N LEU A 28 -5.89 -0.02 -4.86
CA LEU A 28 -5.65 1.37 -5.27
C LEU A 28 -4.16 1.56 -5.49
N THR A 29 -3.77 2.08 -6.66
CA THR A 29 -2.37 2.26 -7.03
C THR A 29 -2.14 3.54 -7.82
N GLU A 30 -0.89 3.86 -8.12
CA GLU A 30 -0.51 5.06 -8.86
C GLU A 30 -0.73 4.88 -10.37
N GLY A 31 -1.27 5.93 -11.02
CA GLY A 31 -1.38 6.02 -12.47
C GLY A 31 -0.07 6.44 -13.15
N ALA A 32 0.98 5.62 -12.95
CA ALA A 32 2.30 5.90 -13.50
C ALA A 32 2.28 5.90 -15.03
N LYS A 33 2.70 7.00 -15.65
CA LYS A 33 2.65 7.18 -17.10
C LYS A 33 3.45 6.13 -17.88
N HIS A 34 4.58 5.67 -17.34
CA HIS A 34 5.41 4.66 -17.99
C HIS A 34 4.76 3.26 -17.97
N VAL A 35 3.84 3.00 -17.03
CA VAL A 35 3.03 1.78 -16.96
C VAL A 35 1.80 1.90 -17.84
N LEU A 36 1.07 3.01 -17.73
CA LEU A 36 -0.13 3.25 -18.53
C LEU A 36 0.19 3.41 -20.02
N GLY A 37 1.34 4.02 -20.36
CA GLY A 37 1.67 4.35 -21.74
C GLY A 37 0.65 5.30 -22.34
N TRP A 38 -0.17 4.81 -23.27
CA TRP A 38 -1.25 5.55 -23.92
C TRP A 38 -2.61 5.37 -23.24
N LYS A 39 -2.73 4.46 -22.27
CA LYS A 39 -3.97 4.18 -21.54
C LYS A 39 -4.30 5.35 -20.59
N SER A 40 -5.59 5.63 -20.41
CA SER A 40 -6.04 6.61 -19.41
C SER A 40 -6.11 5.98 -18.01
N PRO A 41 -5.79 6.71 -16.93
CA PRO A 41 -6.00 6.25 -15.57
C PRO A 41 -7.49 6.16 -15.19
N ASP A 42 -8.40 6.73 -15.99
CA ASP A 42 -9.80 6.89 -15.67
C ASP A 42 -10.69 5.68 -16.06
N PHE A 43 -10.09 4.50 -16.05
CA PHE A 43 -10.76 3.20 -16.20
C PHE A 43 -10.48 2.29 -15.01
N VAL A 44 -11.36 1.30 -14.82
CA VAL A 44 -11.05 0.16 -13.98
C VAL A 44 -10.16 -0.78 -14.79
N TYR A 45 -9.07 -1.24 -14.19
CA TYR A 45 -8.17 -2.25 -14.75
C TYR A 45 -8.23 -3.53 -13.93
N GLN A 46 -7.63 -4.60 -14.45
CA GLN A 46 -7.33 -5.81 -13.70
C GLN A 46 -5.84 -6.08 -13.70
N SER A 47 -5.37 -6.82 -12.71
CA SER A 47 -3.98 -7.31 -12.70
C SER A 47 -3.78 -8.35 -13.78
N ALA A 48 -2.69 -8.27 -14.53
CA ALA A 48 -2.34 -9.25 -15.56
C ALA A 48 -1.99 -10.63 -14.97
N VAL A 49 -1.49 -10.66 -13.72
CA VAL A 49 -1.11 -11.91 -13.03
C VAL A 49 -2.25 -12.49 -12.18
N VAL A 50 -3.19 -11.65 -11.73
CA VAL A 50 -4.36 -12.04 -10.96
C VAL A 50 -5.59 -11.31 -11.52
N PRO A 51 -6.27 -11.81 -12.55
CA PRO A 51 -7.39 -11.11 -13.19
C PRO A 51 -8.56 -10.79 -12.28
N GLU A 52 -8.72 -11.50 -11.16
CA GLU A 52 -9.74 -11.26 -10.15
C GLU A 52 -9.46 -10.03 -9.28
N LEU A 53 -8.22 -9.53 -9.27
CA LEU A 53 -7.82 -8.32 -8.56
C LEU A 53 -8.01 -7.11 -9.46
N HIS A 54 -9.01 -6.28 -9.16
CA HIS A 54 -9.27 -5.05 -9.89
C HIS A 54 -8.41 -3.91 -9.38
N LEU A 55 -8.04 -3.00 -10.28
CA LEU A 55 -7.15 -1.88 -10.00
C LEU A 55 -7.83 -0.55 -10.33
N LEU A 56 -7.71 0.43 -9.42
CA LEU A 56 -7.94 1.84 -9.71
C LEU A 56 -6.62 2.57 -9.72
N MET A 57 -6.32 3.17 -10.87
CA MET A 57 -5.11 3.95 -11.10
C MET A 57 -5.34 5.40 -10.72
N ARG A 58 -4.51 5.95 -9.81
CA ARG A 58 -4.60 7.34 -9.39
C ARG A 58 -4.43 8.28 -10.59
N HIS A 59 -5.35 9.21 -10.76
CA HIS A 59 -5.16 10.29 -11.73
C HIS A 59 -4.13 11.29 -11.18
N ALA A 60 -2.85 11.08 -11.51
CA ALA A 60 -1.72 11.81 -10.93
C ALA A 60 -1.86 13.33 -11.09
N ALA A 61 -2.13 13.82 -12.31
CA ALA A 61 -2.19 15.26 -12.58
C ALA A 61 -3.25 15.97 -11.75
N LEU A 62 -4.50 15.49 -11.76
CA LEU A 62 -5.60 16.09 -10.98
C LEU A 62 -5.37 15.97 -9.47
N SER A 63 -4.79 14.86 -9.01
CA SER A 63 -4.44 14.71 -7.59
C SER A 63 -3.30 15.65 -7.17
N GLU A 64 -2.33 15.91 -8.05
CA GLU A 64 -1.23 16.84 -7.79
C GLU A 64 -1.68 18.31 -7.85
N ASP A 65 -2.71 18.63 -8.62
CA ASP A 65 -3.35 19.96 -8.60
C ASP A 65 -3.90 20.30 -7.22
N LEU A 66 -4.46 19.31 -6.52
CA LEU A 66 -4.92 19.48 -5.13
C LEU A 66 -3.78 19.46 -4.12
N SER A 67 -2.80 18.56 -4.27
CA SER A 67 -1.79 18.31 -3.23
C SER A 67 -0.58 19.24 -3.30
N ARG A 68 -0.18 19.67 -4.49
CA ARG A 68 1.04 20.47 -4.69
C ARG A 68 0.76 21.87 -5.20
N ARG A 69 -0.23 22.03 -6.11
CA ARG A 69 -0.46 23.28 -6.83
C ARG A 69 -1.51 24.16 -6.19
N PHE A 70 -2.39 23.61 -5.34
CA PHE A 70 -3.49 24.37 -4.74
C PHE A 70 -3.04 25.66 -4.05
N CYS A 71 -1.91 25.60 -3.34
CA CYS A 71 -1.33 26.75 -2.62
C CYS A 71 -0.24 27.50 -3.42
N ASP A 72 0.08 27.06 -4.62
CA ASP A 72 1.10 27.70 -5.46
C ASP A 72 0.52 28.88 -6.23
N GLN A 73 0.80 30.11 -5.76
CA GLN A 73 0.34 31.35 -6.40
C GLN A 73 1.02 31.62 -7.75
N SER A 74 2.09 30.91 -8.08
CA SER A 74 2.78 31.04 -9.38
C SER A 74 2.19 30.11 -10.44
N TRP A 75 1.28 29.21 -10.05
CA TRP A 75 0.62 28.32 -10.99
C TRP A 75 -0.38 29.07 -11.87
N ASP A 76 -0.33 28.87 -13.17
CA ASP A 76 -1.16 29.58 -14.17
C ASP A 76 -2.67 29.43 -13.91
N GLU A 77 -3.07 28.32 -13.29
CA GLU A 77 -4.46 28.04 -12.96
C GLU A 77 -4.89 28.45 -11.54
N TYR A 78 -3.97 29.17 -10.81
CA TYR A 78 -4.31 29.71 -9.50
C TYR A 78 -5.28 30.91 -9.60
N PRO A 79 -6.29 31.03 -8.72
CA PRO A 79 -6.67 30.09 -7.67
C PRO A 79 -7.50 28.93 -8.20
N LEU A 80 -7.29 27.73 -7.61
CA LEU A 80 -8.15 26.59 -7.89
C LEU A 80 -9.43 26.67 -7.06
N THR A 81 -10.58 26.83 -7.77
CA THR A 81 -11.91 26.87 -7.15
C THR A 81 -12.65 25.55 -7.35
N ALA A 82 -13.63 25.25 -6.49
CA ALA A 82 -14.35 23.98 -6.53
C ALA A 82 -15.17 23.78 -7.81
N ASP A 83 -15.75 24.86 -8.35
CA ASP A 83 -16.46 24.86 -9.64
C ASP A 83 -15.53 24.58 -10.82
N LYS A 84 -14.35 25.23 -10.83
CA LYS A 84 -13.32 25.01 -11.85
C LYS A 84 -12.83 23.55 -11.82
N TYR A 85 -12.51 23.04 -10.64
CA TYR A 85 -12.06 21.66 -10.51
C TYR A 85 -13.12 20.64 -10.90
N ALA A 86 -14.39 20.86 -10.49
CA ALA A 86 -15.50 20.01 -10.90
C ALA A 86 -15.72 20.03 -12.42
N SER A 87 -15.50 21.18 -13.08
CA SER A 87 -15.57 21.25 -14.55
C SER A 87 -14.46 20.44 -15.22
N TRP A 88 -13.25 20.43 -14.66
CA TRP A 88 -12.17 19.59 -15.17
C TRP A 88 -12.46 18.10 -15.01
N LEU A 89 -13.07 17.72 -13.86
CA LEU A 89 -13.50 16.33 -13.64
C LEU A 89 -14.61 15.92 -14.63
N ALA A 90 -15.46 16.84 -15.07
CA ALA A 90 -16.53 16.57 -16.02
C ALA A 90 -16.08 16.57 -17.49
N ASP A 91 -15.02 17.31 -17.82
CA ASP A 91 -14.47 17.42 -19.18
C ASP A 91 -13.50 16.28 -19.49
N ARG A 92 -13.91 15.06 -19.19
CA ARG A 92 -13.11 13.86 -19.43
C ARG A 92 -13.37 13.25 -20.80
N GLY A 93 -12.45 12.37 -21.22
CA GLY A 93 -12.54 11.69 -22.50
C GLY A 93 -13.81 10.85 -22.64
N LYS A 94 -14.28 10.68 -23.86
CA LYS A 94 -15.45 9.84 -24.13
C LYS A 94 -15.16 8.39 -23.76
N GLY A 95 -15.99 7.86 -22.88
CA GLY A 95 -15.92 6.47 -22.46
C GLY A 95 -15.18 6.23 -21.15
N GLU A 96 -14.51 7.23 -20.59
CA GLU A 96 -13.89 7.13 -19.26
C GLU A 96 -14.95 6.83 -18.19
N GLN A 97 -14.60 5.90 -17.29
CA GLN A 97 -15.56 5.28 -16.36
C GLN A 97 -15.51 5.95 -14.99
N VAL A 98 -14.29 6.23 -14.48
CA VAL A 98 -14.08 6.63 -13.09
C VAL A 98 -12.80 7.43 -12.97
N THR A 99 -12.78 8.46 -12.12
CA THR A 99 -11.51 9.12 -11.73
C THR A 99 -11.21 8.83 -10.29
N TYR A 100 -10.04 8.21 -10.05
CA TYR A 100 -9.53 8.00 -8.70
C TYR A 100 -8.56 9.12 -8.33
N LEU A 101 -8.90 9.85 -7.27
CA LEU A 101 -8.08 10.93 -6.70
C LEU A 101 -7.55 10.48 -5.34
N ASP A 102 -6.27 10.72 -5.10
CA ASP A 102 -5.63 10.43 -3.81
C ASP A 102 -4.63 11.54 -3.46
N MET A 103 -4.60 11.94 -2.20
CA MET A 103 -3.67 12.93 -1.68
C MET A 103 -3.35 12.66 -0.20
N SER A 104 -2.22 13.16 0.29
CA SER A 104 -1.91 13.13 1.72
C SER A 104 -2.83 14.04 2.52
N TYR A 105 -3.19 13.62 3.73
CA TYR A 105 -3.89 14.49 4.69
C TYR A 105 -3.06 15.72 5.10
N ASP A 106 -1.73 15.69 4.95
CA ASP A 106 -0.86 16.83 5.21
C ASP A 106 -1.20 18.07 4.36
N VAL A 107 -1.85 17.88 3.24
CA VAL A 107 -2.37 18.98 2.42
C VAL A 107 -3.36 19.83 3.23
N LEU A 108 -4.16 19.20 4.10
CA LEU A 108 -5.20 19.86 4.86
C LEU A 108 -4.66 20.48 6.15
N GLY A 109 -4.22 21.72 6.09
CA GLY A 109 -3.81 22.52 7.23
C GLY A 109 -2.31 22.55 7.51
N ASN A 110 -1.52 21.59 6.99
CA ASN A 110 -0.07 21.58 7.11
C ASN A 110 0.59 22.21 5.85
N LEU A 111 0.47 21.60 4.71
CA LEU A 111 1.01 22.14 3.45
C LEU A 111 0.19 23.32 2.93
N CYS A 112 -1.14 23.22 3.01
CA CYS A 112 -2.07 24.31 2.69
C CYS A 112 -2.75 24.79 3.98
N PRO A 113 -2.34 25.94 4.57
CA PRO A 113 -2.93 26.45 5.81
C PRO A 113 -4.41 26.81 5.61
N ALA A 114 -5.17 26.94 6.70
CA ALA A 114 -6.60 27.28 6.64
C ALA A 114 -6.87 28.58 5.87
N SER A 115 -5.94 29.54 5.93
CA SER A 115 -6.03 30.83 5.18
C SER A 115 -5.92 30.66 3.65
N SER A 116 -5.50 29.52 3.15
CA SER A 116 -5.46 29.23 1.70
C SER A 116 -6.83 28.98 1.07
N GLY A 117 -7.87 28.77 1.89
CA GLY A 117 -9.20 28.41 1.43
C GLY A 117 -9.40 26.92 1.13
N ILE A 118 -8.40 26.06 1.43
CA ILE A 118 -8.47 24.62 1.14
C ILE A 118 -9.70 23.95 1.79
N PHE A 119 -10.05 24.34 3.01
CA PHE A 119 -11.21 23.78 3.70
C PHE A 119 -12.53 24.24 3.09
N ASP A 120 -12.61 25.47 2.59
CA ASP A 120 -13.81 25.97 1.92
C ASP A 120 -13.97 25.32 0.54
N PHE A 121 -12.85 25.08 -0.15
CA PHE A 121 -12.82 24.29 -1.38
C PHE A 121 -13.42 22.91 -1.16
N PHE A 122 -12.92 22.12 -0.22
CA PHE A 122 -13.43 20.76 0.05
C PHE A 122 -14.86 20.75 0.59
N ARG A 123 -15.29 21.80 1.27
CA ARG A 123 -16.69 21.93 1.72
C ARG A 123 -17.64 22.18 0.54
N ALA A 124 -17.20 22.93 -0.46
CA ALA A 124 -18.01 23.27 -1.62
C ALA A 124 -17.95 22.19 -2.72
N LEU A 125 -16.83 21.48 -2.84
CA LEU A 125 -16.59 20.54 -3.95
C LEU A 125 -17.70 19.51 -4.19
N PRO A 126 -18.29 18.85 -3.16
CA PRO A 126 -19.36 17.87 -3.39
C PRO A 126 -20.57 18.43 -4.11
N GLU A 127 -20.96 19.68 -3.82
CA GLU A 127 -22.10 20.34 -4.47
C GLU A 127 -21.80 20.63 -5.94
N TYR A 128 -20.58 21.03 -6.27
CA TYR A 128 -20.19 21.28 -7.66
C TYR A 128 -20.01 19.99 -8.47
N ILE A 129 -19.56 18.89 -7.83
CA ILE A 129 -19.51 17.55 -8.43
C ILE A 129 -20.92 17.10 -8.82
N ASP A 130 -21.89 17.23 -7.90
CA ASP A 130 -23.29 16.88 -8.15
C ASP A 130 -23.89 17.72 -9.29
N ARG A 131 -23.66 19.04 -9.27
CA ARG A 131 -24.09 19.96 -10.35
C ARG A 131 -23.48 19.64 -11.71
N ALA A 132 -22.27 19.11 -11.72
CA ALA A 132 -21.58 18.66 -12.94
C ALA A 132 -22.12 17.31 -13.46
N GLY A 133 -23.05 16.68 -12.74
CA GLY A 133 -23.63 15.39 -13.09
C GLY A 133 -22.70 14.22 -12.84
N LEU A 134 -21.72 14.40 -11.94
CA LEU A 134 -20.79 13.36 -11.52
C LEU A 134 -21.27 12.74 -10.20
N GLU A 135 -21.02 11.44 -10.04
CA GLU A 135 -21.35 10.69 -8.83
C GLU A 135 -20.09 10.36 -8.05
N MET A 136 -20.14 10.51 -6.71
CA MET A 136 -19.08 10.06 -5.82
C MET A 136 -19.37 8.64 -5.36
N ALA A 137 -18.39 7.75 -5.52
CA ALA A 137 -18.53 6.35 -5.16
C ALA A 137 -17.34 5.86 -4.33
N THR A 138 -17.55 4.87 -3.50
CA THR A 138 -16.46 4.16 -2.84
C THR A 138 -15.78 3.19 -3.81
N PRO A 139 -14.49 2.85 -3.63
CA PRO A 139 -13.83 1.86 -4.49
C PRO A 139 -14.56 0.51 -4.57
N SER A 140 -15.20 0.09 -3.47
CA SER A 140 -15.97 -1.17 -3.46
C SER A 140 -17.24 -1.11 -4.32
N GLU A 141 -17.90 0.04 -4.40
CA GLU A 141 -19.04 0.27 -5.29
C GLU A 141 -18.58 0.30 -6.75
N VAL A 142 -17.47 0.99 -7.03
CA VAL A 142 -16.88 1.05 -8.37
C VAL A 142 -16.57 -0.36 -8.88
N PHE A 143 -15.84 -1.18 -8.11
CA PHE A 143 -15.51 -2.56 -8.51
C PHE A 143 -16.73 -3.48 -8.59
N GLY A 144 -17.82 -3.14 -7.91
CA GLY A 144 -19.08 -3.88 -8.00
C GLY A 144 -19.92 -3.54 -9.23
N GLN A 145 -19.76 -2.35 -9.79
CA GLN A 145 -20.60 -1.80 -10.87
C GLN A 145 -19.88 -1.77 -12.23
N LEU A 146 -18.58 -1.48 -12.23
CA LEU A 146 -17.78 -1.34 -13.44
C LEU A 146 -16.95 -2.59 -13.71
N ARG A 147 -16.76 -2.88 -14.98
CA ARG A 147 -15.88 -3.97 -15.43
C ARG A 147 -14.53 -3.42 -15.81
N PRO A 148 -13.45 -4.19 -15.62
CA PRO A 148 -12.13 -3.83 -16.12
C PRO A 148 -12.17 -3.62 -17.64
N GLU A 149 -11.56 -2.53 -18.09
CA GLU A 149 -11.39 -2.19 -19.50
C GLU A 149 -10.26 -3.00 -20.13
N ASP A 150 -9.17 -3.18 -19.36
CA ASP A 150 -7.96 -3.84 -19.83
C ASP A 150 -7.15 -4.36 -18.64
N GLU A 151 -6.03 -5.03 -18.91
CA GLU A 151 -5.10 -5.53 -17.91
C GLU A 151 -3.86 -4.65 -17.79
N ILE A 152 -3.27 -4.64 -16.56
CA ILE A 152 -2.02 -3.94 -16.25
C ILE A 152 -1.03 -4.94 -15.65
N SER A 153 0.19 -4.96 -16.20
CA SER A 153 1.35 -5.66 -15.65
C SER A 153 2.39 -4.63 -15.23
N VAL A 154 2.95 -4.81 -14.03
CA VAL A 154 3.96 -3.93 -13.44
C VAL A 154 5.09 -4.78 -12.91
N LEU A 155 6.21 -4.82 -13.64
CA LEU A 155 7.38 -5.61 -13.27
C LEU A 155 8.24 -4.94 -12.20
N ASP A 156 8.40 -3.61 -12.31
CA ASP A 156 9.17 -2.81 -11.35
C ASP A 156 8.21 -2.01 -10.48
N THR A 157 8.38 -2.09 -9.16
CA THR A 157 7.46 -1.46 -8.20
C THR A 157 7.27 0.03 -8.46
N ILE A 158 6.03 0.44 -8.64
CA ILE A 158 5.63 1.85 -8.76
C ILE A 158 5.17 2.41 -7.41
N SER A 159 5.23 3.74 -7.27
CA SER A 159 4.71 4.49 -6.12
C SER A 159 4.16 5.85 -6.58
N TRP A 160 3.49 6.58 -5.69
CA TRP A 160 3.10 7.96 -5.97
C TRP A 160 4.21 8.98 -5.75
N SER A 161 5.34 8.53 -5.20
CA SER A 161 6.48 9.38 -4.89
C SER A 161 7.21 9.82 -6.16
N GLU A 162 7.74 11.02 -6.12
CA GLU A 162 8.55 11.64 -7.17
C GLU A 162 7.85 11.76 -8.55
N GLU A 163 8.52 12.37 -9.49
CA GLU A 163 8.01 12.52 -10.85
C GLU A 163 8.04 11.19 -11.62
N GLU A 164 9.08 10.39 -11.40
CA GLU A 164 9.26 9.09 -12.06
C GLU A 164 8.33 7.99 -11.56
N LYS A 165 7.65 8.20 -10.42
CA LYS A 165 6.71 7.22 -9.83
C LYS A 165 7.35 5.86 -9.56
N THR A 166 8.56 5.85 -8.99
CA THR A 166 9.34 4.66 -8.66
C THR A 166 9.58 4.54 -7.14
N THR A 167 10.40 3.56 -6.73
CA THR A 167 10.83 3.39 -5.34
C THR A 167 12.13 4.13 -4.99
N LYS A 168 12.62 5.03 -5.84
CA LYS A 168 13.89 5.74 -5.66
C LYS A 168 13.98 6.54 -4.37
N SER A 169 12.87 7.04 -3.84
CA SER A 169 12.84 7.74 -2.56
C SER A 169 13.38 6.88 -1.41
N TRP A 170 13.21 5.56 -1.46
CA TRP A 170 13.57 4.63 -0.38
C TRP A 170 14.71 3.67 -0.74
N LEU A 171 14.90 3.37 -2.03
CA LEU A 171 15.88 2.39 -2.53
C LEU A 171 16.75 2.94 -3.67
N GLY A 172 16.83 4.27 -3.81
CA GLY A 172 17.47 4.92 -4.94
C GLY A 172 18.99 5.00 -4.86
N ASN A 173 19.59 4.90 -3.67
CA ASN A 173 21.03 5.00 -3.49
C ASN A 173 21.62 3.78 -2.76
N ILE A 174 22.95 3.69 -2.75
CA ILE A 174 23.66 2.56 -2.19
C ILE A 174 23.49 2.42 -0.67
N LEU A 175 23.31 3.53 0.07
CA LEU A 175 23.08 3.50 1.52
C LEU A 175 21.74 2.84 1.84
N GLN A 176 20.70 3.23 1.11
CA GLN A 176 19.36 2.68 1.23
C GLN A 176 19.33 1.19 0.89
N GLN A 177 19.96 0.82 -0.22
CA GLN A 177 20.01 -0.57 -0.68
C GLN A 177 20.78 -1.47 0.30
N GLU A 178 21.91 -1.00 0.82
CA GLU A 178 22.70 -1.72 1.83
C GLU A 178 21.90 -1.92 3.13
N ALA A 179 21.27 -0.85 3.63
CA ALA A 179 20.47 -0.91 4.85
C ALA A 179 19.28 -1.86 4.69
N PHE A 180 18.57 -1.78 3.55
CA PHE A 180 17.44 -2.64 3.26
C PHE A 180 17.87 -4.10 3.08
N GLY A 181 18.96 -4.35 2.35
CA GLY A 181 19.51 -5.69 2.17
C GLY A 181 19.86 -6.35 3.51
N LYS A 182 20.53 -5.60 4.40
CA LYS A 182 20.86 -6.07 5.74
C LYS A 182 19.61 -6.31 6.61
N LEU A 183 18.59 -5.50 6.49
CA LEU A 183 17.33 -5.76 7.17
C LEU A 183 16.71 -7.07 6.69
N VAL A 184 16.53 -7.25 5.38
CA VAL A 184 15.86 -8.43 4.78
C VAL A 184 16.60 -9.73 5.09
N GLU A 185 17.92 -9.72 5.16
CA GLU A 185 18.76 -10.90 5.49
C GLU A 185 18.31 -11.62 6.77
N TRP A 186 17.75 -10.89 7.73
CA TRP A 186 17.36 -11.43 9.04
C TRP A 186 15.87 -11.74 9.18
N THR A 187 15.09 -11.60 8.11
CA THR A 187 13.63 -11.78 8.13
C THR A 187 13.22 -13.14 8.67
N GLU A 188 13.76 -14.21 8.12
CA GLU A 188 13.41 -15.59 8.50
C GLU A 188 13.69 -15.87 9.99
N ARG A 189 14.90 -15.51 10.46
CA ARG A 189 15.28 -15.71 11.86
C ARG A 189 14.38 -14.92 12.82
N THR A 190 14.05 -13.70 12.46
CA THR A 190 13.16 -12.86 13.26
C THR A 190 11.73 -13.41 13.30
N ARG A 191 11.23 -13.94 12.20
CA ARG A 191 9.91 -14.58 12.14
C ARG A 191 9.82 -15.81 13.02
N MET A 192 10.91 -16.62 13.08
CA MET A 192 11.01 -17.83 13.90
C MET A 192 11.16 -17.52 15.40
N SER A 193 11.58 -16.30 15.78
CA SER A 193 11.74 -15.91 17.17
C SER A 193 10.40 -15.99 17.93
N GLY A 194 10.40 -16.63 19.09
CA GLY A 194 9.30 -16.59 20.06
C GLY A 194 9.23 -15.29 20.87
N ASN A 195 10.26 -14.45 20.77
CA ASN A 195 10.41 -13.24 21.56
C ASN A 195 9.59 -12.07 21.00
N ARG A 196 8.53 -11.71 21.72
CA ARG A 196 7.64 -10.62 21.33
C ARG A 196 8.36 -9.28 21.15
N ARG A 197 9.41 -9.02 21.94
CA ARG A 197 10.16 -7.77 21.85
C ARG A 197 10.98 -7.71 20.55
N ILE A 198 11.61 -8.80 20.15
CA ILE A 198 12.33 -8.92 18.87
C ILE A 198 11.37 -8.66 17.70
N LYS A 199 10.17 -9.29 17.71
CA LYS A 199 9.17 -9.06 16.66
C LYS A 199 8.69 -7.59 16.61
N GLN A 200 8.56 -6.95 17.76
CA GLN A 200 8.18 -5.54 17.84
C GLN A 200 9.29 -4.61 17.32
N ASP A 201 10.52 -4.83 17.73
CA ASP A 201 11.68 -4.05 17.28
C ASP A 201 11.87 -4.21 15.76
N TRP A 202 11.68 -5.44 15.25
CA TRP A 202 11.66 -5.72 13.82
C TRP A 202 10.61 -4.90 13.06
N ALA A 203 9.39 -4.81 13.58
CA ALA A 203 8.34 -4.01 12.98
C ALA A 203 8.70 -2.52 12.90
N TYR A 204 9.37 -1.98 13.91
CA TYR A 204 9.86 -0.60 13.88
C TYR A 204 10.98 -0.38 12.87
N LEU A 205 11.92 -1.33 12.75
CA LEU A 205 13.02 -1.25 11.79
C LEU A 205 12.57 -1.26 10.33
N GLN A 206 11.37 -1.78 10.06
CA GLN A 206 10.78 -1.80 8.70
C GLN A 206 10.09 -0.49 8.30
N SER A 207 10.06 0.54 9.17
CA SER A 207 9.46 1.84 8.79
C SER A 207 10.19 2.43 7.58
N SER A 208 9.43 2.81 6.55
CA SER A 208 9.93 3.42 5.32
C SER A 208 10.67 4.73 5.57
N ASP A 209 10.35 5.45 6.65
CA ASP A 209 11.00 6.71 7.01
C ASP A 209 12.50 6.56 7.22
N HIS A 210 12.96 5.42 7.79
CA HIS A 210 14.38 5.18 7.96
C HIS A 210 15.14 5.23 6.65
N PHE A 211 14.58 4.63 5.59
CA PHE A 211 15.19 4.62 4.26
C PHE A 211 15.04 5.99 3.57
N LEU A 212 13.90 6.64 3.74
CA LEU A 212 13.68 7.99 3.22
C LEU A 212 14.72 8.99 3.74
N TYR A 213 15.06 8.94 5.03
CA TYR A 213 16.06 9.82 5.63
C TYR A 213 17.49 9.59 5.10
N MET A 214 17.77 8.44 4.49
CA MET A 214 19.04 8.12 3.83
C MET A 214 19.09 8.57 2.37
N SER A 215 18.00 9.14 1.83
CA SER A 215 17.96 9.60 0.45
C SER A 215 18.94 10.76 0.21
N THR A 216 19.73 10.65 -0.87
CA THR A 216 20.65 11.69 -1.34
C THR A 216 20.07 12.47 -2.53
N ALA A 217 18.84 12.16 -2.96
CA ALA A 217 18.21 12.84 -4.07
C ALA A 217 17.86 14.28 -3.70
N MET A 218 18.37 15.24 -4.46
CA MET A 218 18.07 16.67 -4.26
C MET A 218 16.59 17.01 -4.46
N GLU A 219 15.87 16.17 -5.20
CA GLU A 219 14.44 16.33 -5.50
C GLU A 219 13.56 15.99 -4.31
N ASN A 220 14.08 15.25 -3.36
CA ASN A 220 13.33 14.83 -2.17
C ASN A 220 13.34 15.94 -1.11
N LYS A 221 12.71 17.07 -1.41
CA LYS A 221 12.55 18.22 -0.49
C LYS A 221 11.86 17.82 0.81
N ASP A 222 11.03 16.79 0.75
CA ASP A 222 10.24 16.31 1.90
C ASP A 222 11.11 15.51 2.88
N SER A 223 12.12 14.76 2.42
CA SER A 223 13.02 13.99 3.29
C SER A 223 13.82 14.89 4.26
N GLY A 224 14.22 16.07 3.81
CA GLY A 224 14.95 17.04 4.63
C GLY A 224 14.08 17.76 5.66
N LEU A 225 12.77 17.90 5.41
CA LEU A 225 11.84 18.60 6.30
C LEU A 225 11.51 17.82 7.57
N TYR A 226 11.49 16.50 7.49
CA TYR A 226 11.05 15.63 8.58
C TYR A 226 12.18 14.77 9.17
N SER A 227 13.37 14.78 8.57
CA SER A 227 14.50 14.01 9.06
C SER A 227 15.01 14.57 10.40
N PRO A 228 15.11 13.75 11.45
CA PRO A 228 15.73 14.14 12.70
C PRO A 228 17.26 14.18 12.62
N TYR A 229 17.85 13.80 11.49
CA TYR A 229 19.29 13.66 11.28
C TYR A 229 19.85 14.87 10.51
N GLY A 230 21.12 15.18 10.76
CA GLY A 230 21.82 16.28 10.09
C GLY A 230 22.19 15.97 8.64
N SER A 231 22.28 14.69 8.28
CA SER A 231 22.60 14.24 6.93
C SER A 231 22.08 12.83 6.65
N PRO A 232 21.97 12.43 5.37
CA PRO A 232 21.67 11.03 4.99
C PRO A 232 22.67 10.02 5.55
N TYR A 233 23.93 10.39 5.68
CA TYR A 233 25.00 9.54 6.27
C TYR A 233 24.79 9.34 7.78
N ASP A 234 24.34 10.36 8.49
CA ASP A 234 24.01 10.24 9.92
C ASP A 234 22.81 9.32 10.10
N ALA A 235 21.80 9.43 9.26
CA ALA A 235 20.65 8.53 9.25
C ALA A 235 21.09 7.08 9.02
N PHE A 236 21.92 6.83 8.01
CA PHE A 236 22.46 5.52 7.71
C PHE A 236 23.26 4.93 8.87
N ASN A 237 24.22 5.70 9.40
CA ASN A 237 25.08 5.23 10.50
C ASN A 237 24.24 4.89 11.75
N ASN A 238 23.29 5.74 12.12
CA ASN A 238 22.41 5.47 13.25
C ASN A 238 21.56 4.21 13.04
N TYR A 239 20.95 4.09 11.86
CA TYR A 239 20.15 2.91 11.51
C TYR A 239 20.98 1.62 11.57
N MET A 240 22.16 1.62 10.94
CA MET A 240 23.05 0.45 10.91
C MET A 240 23.56 0.05 12.31
N ASN A 241 23.80 1.03 13.20
CA ASN A 241 24.15 0.75 14.60
C ASN A 241 22.99 0.05 15.33
N VAL A 242 21.77 0.55 15.18
CA VAL A 242 20.57 -0.06 15.79
C VAL A 242 20.31 -1.45 15.20
N LEU A 243 20.44 -1.59 13.88
CA LEU A 243 20.28 -2.87 13.19
C LEU A 243 21.32 -3.89 13.63
N SER A 244 22.58 -3.47 13.82
CA SER A 244 23.64 -4.36 14.31
C SER A 244 23.37 -4.84 15.73
N ASP A 245 22.91 -3.99 16.64
CA ASP A 245 22.48 -4.39 17.98
C ASP A 245 21.29 -5.38 17.92
N PHE A 246 20.33 -5.09 17.04
CA PHE A 246 19.21 -5.98 16.80
C PHE A 246 19.66 -7.37 16.32
N HIS A 247 20.60 -7.43 15.37
CA HIS A 247 21.15 -8.69 14.86
C HIS A 247 21.81 -9.51 15.97
N LEU A 248 22.63 -8.88 16.83
CA LEU A 248 23.25 -9.58 17.97
C LEU A 248 22.21 -10.22 18.89
N ARG A 249 21.13 -9.50 19.19
CA ARG A 249 20.04 -10.03 20.03
C ARG A 249 19.28 -11.19 19.39
N VAL A 250 19.09 -11.15 18.07
CA VAL A 250 18.47 -12.26 17.33
C VAL A 250 19.43 -13.45 17.27
N GLU A 251 20.74 -13.21 17.09
CA GLU A 251 21.77 -14.24 17.03
C GLU A 251 21.96 -14.95 18.37
N GLU A 252 21.84 -14.24 19.48
CA GLU A 252 21.84 -14.83 20.83
C GLU A 252 20.68 -15.82 21.01
N GLU A 253 19.53 -15.56 20.42
CA GLU A 253 18.37 -16.44 20.50
C GLU A 253 18.45 -17.61 19.51
N TYR A 254 19.03 -17.36 18.33
CA TYR A 254 19.21 -18.34 17.25
C TYR A 254 20.65 -18.30 16.68
N PRO A 255 21.63 -18.91 17.35
CA PRO A 255 23.01 -18.91 16.87
C PRO A 255 23.13 -19.53 15.49
N SER A 256 23.92 -18.89 14.61
CA SER A 256 24.15 -19.31 13.22
C SER A 256 25.23 -20.39 13.06
N SER A 257 25.40 -21.30 14.01
CA SER A 257 26.31 -22.42 13.81
C SER A 257 25.70 -23.47 12.88
N ILE A 258 26.54 -24.18 12.12
CA ILE A 258 26.14 -25.23 11.16
C ILE A 258 25.27 -26.31 11.85
N GLU A 259 25.53 -26.63 13.11
CA GLU A 259 24.75 -27.58 13.93
C GLU A 259 23.31 -27.07 14.19
N ASN A 260 23.06 -25.75 14.10
CA ASN A 260 21.76 -25.16 14.28
C ASN A 260 20.97 -24.94 12.96
N GLU A 261 21.60 -25.05 11.77
CA GLU A 261 20.89 -24.98 10.50
C GLU A 261 19.93 -26.15 10.31
N GLU A 262 20.33 -27.37 10.72
CA GLU A 262 19.44 -28.53 10.72
C GLU A 262 18.30 -28.38 11.73
N LEU A 263 18.59 -27.83 12.92
CA LEU A 263 17.57 -27.52 13.92
C LEU A 263 16.61 -26.45 13.43
N ASN A 264 17.11 -25.40 12.79
CA ASN A 264 16.31 -24.33 12.22
C ASN A 264 15.43 -24.84 11.05
N ALA A 265 15.96 -25.71 10.19
CA ALA A 265 15.19 -26.36 9.14
C ALA A 265 14.07 -27.27 9.71
N LEU A 266 14.35 -27.97 10.81
CA LEU A 266 13.35 -28.76 11.52
C LEU A 266 12.28 -27.89 12.18
N LEU A 267 12.66 -26.79 12.83
CA LEU A 267 11.72 -25.84 13.42
C LEU A 267 10.82 -25.20 12.36
N LYS A 268 11.36 -24.82 11.21
CA LYS A 268 10.57 -24.30 10.07
C LYS A 268 9.58 -25.35 9.54
N THR A 269 10.00 -26.61 9.51
CA THR A 269 9.10 -27.72 9.10
C THR A 269 7.96 -27.89 10.11
N ILE A 270 8.25 -27.80 11.41
CA ILE A 270 7.25 -27.89 12.48
C ILE A 270 6.27 -26.70 12.42
N GLU A 271 6.77 -25.48 12.16
CA GLU A 271 5.93 -24.29 12.03
C GLU A 271 4.98 -24.41 10.83
N ASN A 272 5.48 -24.78 9.65
CA ASN A 272 4.68 -25.02 8.46
C ASN A 272 3.61 -26.10 8.69
N GLN A 273 3.98 -27.20 9.38
CA GLN A 273 3.01 -28.24 9.75
C GLN A 273 1.97 -27.72 10.76
N GLY A 274 2.35 -26.85 11.67
CA GLY A 274 1.45 -26.21 12.63
C GLY A 274 0.42 -25.32 11.94
N GLU A 275 0.84 -24.53 10.94
CA GLU A 275 -0.06 -23.71 10.13
C GLU A 275 -1.02 -24.56 9.30
N GLU A 276 -0.52 -25.64 8.67
CA GLU A 276 -1.36 -26.56 7.91
C GLU A 276 -2.39 -27.28 8.81
N ILE A 277 -1.99 -27.70 10.01
CA ILE A 277 -2.90 -28.29 11.00
C ILE A 277 -3.98 -27.29 11.41
N THR A 278 -3.61 -26.02 11.61
CA THR A 278 -4.56 -24.97 11.99
C THR A 278 -5.57 -24.72 10.86
N ALA A 279 -5.09 -24.62 9.63
CA ALA A 279 -5.95 -24.45 8.44
C ALA A 279 -6.92 -25.63 8.26
N LEU A 280 -6.42 -26.87 8.41
CA LEU A 280 -7.23 -28.07 8.33
C LEU A 280 -8.26 -28.19 9.47
N GLN A 281 -7.92 -27.70 10.66
CA GLN A 281 -8.87 -27.64 11.79
C GLN A 281 -9.99 -26.63 11.55
N GLU A 282 -9.67 -25.47 10.98
CA GLU A 282 -10.68 -24.49 10.58
C GLU A 282 -11.61 -25.02 9.49
N GLU A 283 -11.06 -25.70 8.49
CA GLU A 283 -11.84 -26.32 7.43
C GLU A 283 -12.76 -27.43 7.99
N LEU A 284 -12.24 -28.25 8.89
CA LEU A 284 -13.00 -29.28 9.60
C LEU A 284 -14.13 -28.67 10.43
N HIS A 285 -13.88 -27.55 11.07
CA HIS A 285 -14.89 -26.82 11.85
C HIS A 285 -15.99 -26.26 10.93
N LYS A 286 -15.64 -25.69 9.78
CA LYS A 286 -16.59 -25.22 8.76
C LYS A 286 -17.46 -26.37 8.24
N LEU A 287 -16.84 -27.50 7.86
CA LEU A 287 -17.53 -28.68 7.36
C LEU A 287 -18.47 -29.36 8.41
N ARG A 288 -18.10 -29.26 9.69
CA ARG A 288 -18.96 -29.75 10.79
C ARG A 288 -20.14 -28.82 11.04
N ALA A 289 -19.98 -27.50 10.86
CA ALA A 289 -21.06 -26.54 10.99
C ALA A 289 -22.07 -26.62 9.83
N GLU A 290 -21.62 -27.04 8.64
CA GLU A 290 -22.48 -27.23 7.45
C GLU A 290 -23.28 -28.52 7.44
N LYS A 291 -22.98 -29.52 8.29
CA LYS A 291 -23.78 -30.76 8.37
C LYS A 291 -25.07 -30.50 9.12
N PRO A 292 -26.25 -30.58 8.45
CA PRO A 292 -27.53 -30.44 9.12
C PRO A 292 -27.72 -31.57 10.15
N ALA A 293 -28.15 -31.20 11.36
CA ALA A 293 -28.48 -32.14 12.43
C ALA A 293 -29.49 -33.18 11.92
N LYS A 294 -29.10 -34.45 11.85
CA LYS A 294 -30.04 -35.54 11.58
C LYS A 294 -31.13 -35.53 12.66
N ARG A 295 -32.35 -35.15 12.28
CA ARG A 295 -33.54 -35.29 13.12
C ARG A 295 -33.70 -36.78 13.49
N THR A 296 -33.46 -37.13 14.74
CA THR A 296 -33.88 -38.39 15.32
C THR A 296 -35.41 -38.39 15.41
N GLY A 297 -36.02 -39.07 14.45
CA GLY A 297 -37.46 -39.31 14.46
C GLY A 297 -37.82 -40.26 15.58
N THR A 298 -38.49 -39.76 16.61
CA THR A 298 -39.14 -40.56 17.66
C THR A 298 -40.42 -41.17 17.07
N THR A 299 -40.40 -42.44 16.79
CA THR A 299 -41.59 -43.22 16.48
C THR A 299 -42.44 -43.37 17.76
N LYS A 300 -43.54 -42.62 17.86
CA LYS A 300 -44.62 -42.92 18.82
C LYS A 300 -45.41 -44.11 18.31
N LYS A 301 -45.35 -45.27 18.99
CA LYS A 301 -46.33 -46.33 18.91
C LYS A 301 -47.63 -45.86 19.51
N ALA A 302 -48.69 -45.84 18.72
CA ALA A 302 -50.02 -45.72 19.19
C ALA A 302 -50.54 -47.12 19.52
N LYS A 303 -51.24 -47.20 20.65
CA LYS A 303 -52.17 -48.27 21.01
C LYS A 303 -53.55 -47.81 20.64
#